data_26111295d763f66e1d1291432e3e30e0
#
_entry.id   26111295d763f66e1d1291432e3e30e0
#
_cell.length_a   1.000
_cell.length_b   1.000
_cell.length_c   1.000
_cell.angle_alpha   90.00
_cell.angle_beta   90.00
_cell.angle_gamma   90.00
#
_symmetry.space_group_name_H-M   'P 1'
#
loop_
_entity.id
_entity.type
_entity.pdbx_description
1 polymer ?
#
loop_
_entity_poly.entity_id
_entity_poly.type
_entity_poly.pdbx_seq_one_letter_code
_entity_poly.pdbx_strand_id
1 'polypeptide(L)'
;MAIIEARGLVRTFKSRKRTVEAVRGVDLTVGEGAIVGFLGPNGAGKTTTLRMLTTLLKPTAGMATVAGADLLRNPLEVRKKIGYVPQAIGETMGGTDPSCLVIEELLDQAALYRIGGDPKTEARQRAELLIGQLELTGLEERLVKTLSGGQRRRLEIALGLVHRPPLVFLDEPTTGLDPQSRSNLWEHISRLRSDLGTTVFLTTHYLEEADVLCDRVFIIDHGVIAAEGTPDELKRRISGDVVTLRVAGGDHETDAARKLLADQAVVREISAAEGALKLTVEHGEQALPALLRVLDAAEVTLESINLSRPTLDDVFLTLTGRSLRDDSHPSTAGHVAAPEPESAAAGKE
;
A
#
# COMPACT_ATOMS: atom_id res chain seq x y z
N MET A 1 2.01 16.87 13.20
CA MET A 1 1.58 17.81 12.13
C MET A 1 1.22 17.04 10.87
N ALA A 2 0.50 17.66 9.92
CA ALA A 2 0.28 17.01 8.62
C ALA A 2 1.53 17.19 7.74
N ILE A 3 2.05 16.10 7.20
CA ILE A 3 3.20 16.12 6.28
C ILE A 3 2.74 16.18 4.82
N ILE A 4 1.52 15.70 4.53
CA ILE A 4 0.86 15.87 3.25
C ILE A 4 -0.55 16.41 3.50
N GLU A 5 -0.91 17.48 2.82
CA GLU A 5 -2.28 17.97 2.71
C GLU A 5 -2.59 18.19 1.23
N ALA A 6 -3.57 17.47 0.69
CA ALA A 6 -4.01 17.63 -0.68
C ALA A 6 -5.52 17.88 -0.72
N ARG A 7 -5.96 18.78 -1.59
CA ARG A 7 -7.37 19.14 -1.76
C ARG A 7 -7.72 19.24 -3.23
N GLY A 8 -8.73 18.46 -3.62
CA GLY A 8 -9.30 18.47 -4.94
C GLY A 8 -8.27 18.14 -6.04
N LEU A 9 -7.29 17.26 -5.79
CA LEU A 9 -6.29 16.93 -6.80
C LEU A 9 -6.95 16.25 -8.00
N VAL A 10 -6.75 16.83 -9.19
CA VAL A 10 -7.25 16.30 -10.45
C VAL A 10 -6.11 16.12 -11.43
N ARG A 11 -6.15 15.00 -12.15
CA ARG A 11 -5.30 14.81 -13.32
C ARG A 11 -6.08 14.26 -14.50
N THR A 12 -6.13 15.05 -15.57
CA THR A 12 -6.72 14.69 -16.86
C THR A 12 -5.63 14.59 -17.91
N PHE A 13 -5.58 13.47 -18.61
CA PHE A 13 -4.74 13.27 -19.78
C PHE A 13 -5.58 13.47 -21.04
N LYS A 14 -5.14 14.37 -21.91
CA LYS A 14 -5.80 14.65 -23.18
C LYS A 14 -4.96 14.09 -24.32
N SER A 15 -5.55 13.23 -25.15
CA SER A 15 -4.99 12.77 -26.43
C SER A 15 -5.93 13.19 -27.55
N ARG A 16 -5.45 13.18 -28.80
CA ARG A 16 -6.26 13.55 -29.98
C ARG A 16 -7.60 12.80 -30.08
N LYS A 17 -7.68 11.58 -29.51
CA LYS A 17 -8.87 10.71 -29.64
C LYS A 17 -9.60 10.46 -28.30
N ARG A 18 -9.00 10.80 -27.16
CA ARG A 18 -9.56 10.44 -25.86
C ARG A 18 -9.10 11.38 -24.75
N THR A 19 -10.01 11.73 -23.87
CA THR A 19 -9.73 12.37 -22.58
C THR A 19 -9.91 11.34 -21.48
N VAL A 20 -8.90 11.18 -20.60
CA VAL A 20 -8.94 10.27 -19.49
C VAL A 20 -8.70 11.05 -18.21
N GLU A 21 -9.67 11.02 -17.31
CA GLU A 21 -9.54 11.58 -15.97
C GLU A 21 -8.99 10.50 -15.05
N ALA A 22 -7.68 10.47 -14.88
CA ALA A 22 -7.01 9.47 -14.07
C ALA A 22 -7.14 9.72 -12.56
N VAL A 23 -7.33 10.99 -12.17
CA VAL A 23 -7.58 11.40 -10.77
C VAL A 23 -8.66 12.48 -10.79
N ARG A 24 -9.69 12.31 -9.97
CA ARG A 24 -10.95 13.06 -10.03
C ARG A 24 -11.31 13.71 -8.69
N GLY A 25 -10.42 14.58 -8.18
CA GLY A 25 -10.68 15.33 -6.95
C GLY A 25 -10.28 14.56 -5.68
N VAL A 26 -9.05 14.13 -5.61
CA VAL A 26 -8.51 13.43 -4.44
C VAL A 26 -8.21 14.43 -3.34
N ASP A 27 -8.82 14.21 -2.16
CA ASP A 27 -8.52 14.87 -0.89
C ASP A 27 -7.81 13.86 0.02
N LEU A 28 -6.65 14.23 0.58
CA LEU A 28 -5.95 13.38 1.54
C LEU A 28 -5.14 14.19 2.53
N THR A 29 -5.05 13.68 3.76
CA THR A 29 -4.21 14.24 4.82
C THR A 29 -3.40 13.13 5.47
N VAL A 30 -2.09 13.31 5.53
CA VAL A 30 -1.14 12.35 6.11
C VAL A 30 -0.41 13.00 7.27
N GLY A 31 -0.41 12.34 8.43
CA GLY A 31 0.36 12.74 9.62
C GLY A 31 1.83 12.34 9.50
N GLU A 32 2.69 13.07 10.23
CA GLU A 32 4.11 12.71 10.37
C GLU A 32 4.29 11.39 11.11
N GLY A 33 5.31 10.62 10.73
CA GLY A 33 5.70 9.37 11.38
C GLY A 33 4.75 8.20 11.15
N ALA A 34 3.83 8.29 10.19
CA ALA A 34 2.90 7.23 9.84
C ALA A 34 3.36 6.44 8.60
N ILE A 35 2.95 5.17 8.52
CA ILE A 35 2.99 4.39 7.28
C ILE A 35 1.59 4.42 6.68
N VAL A 36 1.46 5.01 5.50
CA VAL A 36 0.18 5.20 4.83
C VAL A 36 0.14 4.42 3.53
N GLY A 37 -0.89 3.59 3.38
CA GLY A 37 -1.16 2.80 2.18
C GLY A 37 -2.16 3.50 1.26
N PHE A 38 -1.85 3.55 -0.03
CA PHE A 38 -2.75 4.00 -1.08
C PHE A 38 -3.14 2.78 -1.92
N LEU A 39 -4.24 2.14 -1.53
CA LEU A 39 -4.69 0.82 -1.99
C LEU A 39 -5.69 0.94 -3.13
N GLY A 40 -5.54 0.15 -4.18
CA GLY A 40 -6.51 0.05 -5.26
C GLY A 40 -6.01 -0.77 -6.45
N PRO A 41 -6.88 -1.08 -7.42
CA PRO A 41 -6.54 -1.88 -8.57
C PRO A 41 -5.61 -1.14 -9.54
N ASN A 42 -5.12 -1.87 -10.55
CA ASN A 42 -4.35 -1.28 -11.62
C ASN A 42 -5.23 -0.28 -12.40
N GLY A 43 -4.68 0.89 -12.69
CA GLY A 43 -5.44 1.96 -13.36
C GLY A 43 -6.34 2.80 -12.45
N ALA A 44 -6.43 2.54 -11.15
CA ALA A 44 -7.24 3.32 -10.21
C ALA A 44 -6.75 4.76 -9.99
N GLY A 45 -5.54 5.10 -10.43
CA GLY A 45 -4.96 6.43 -10.24
C GLY A 45 -3.86 6.52 -9.20
N LYS A 46 -3.43 5.39 -8.59
CA LYS A 46 -2.38 5.34 -7.54
C LYS A 46 -1.09 6.03 -7.95
N THR A 47 -0.38 5.48 -8.92
CA THR A 47 0.89 6.03 -9.43
C THR A 47 0.72 7.46 -9.98
N THR A 48 -0.44 7.78 -10.57
CA THR A 48 -0.72 9.15 -11.04
C THR A 48 -0.79 10.13 -9.88
N THR A 49 -1.49 9.79 -8.80
CA THR A 49 -1.57 10.61 -7.58
C THR A 49 -0.21 10.76 -6.93
N LEU A 50 0.53 9.64 -6.79
CA LEU A 50 1.87 9.65 -6.24
C LEU A 50 2.82 10.53 -7.06
N ARG A 51 2.81 10.44 -8.40
CA ARG A 51 3.61 11.29 -9.28
C ARG A 51 3.24 12.77 -9.19
N MET A 52 1.98 13.10 -8.89
CA MET A 52 1.60 14.49 -8.60
C MET A 52 2.22 14.96 -7.28
N LEU A 53 2.08 14.19 -6.20
CA LEU A 53 2.60 14.53 -4.88
C LEU A 53 4.14 14.64 -4.85
N THR A 54 4.83 13.85 -5.68
CA THR A 54 6.29 13.90 -5.85
C THR A 54 6.77 14.97 -6.86
N THR A 55 5.88 15.80 -7.39
CA THR A 55 6.17 16.85 -8.39
C THR A 55 6.63 16.33 -9.76
N LEU A 56 6.58 15.03 -10.01
CA LEU A 56 6.90 14.42 -11.31
C LEU A 56 5.80 14.66 -12.35
N LEU A 57 4.59 14.95 -11.90
CA LEU A 57 3.45 15.23 -12.73
C LEU A 57 2.68 16.45 -12.20
N LYS A 58 2.47 17.46 -13.03
CA LYS A 58 1.69 18.63 -12.64
C LYS A 58 0.21 18.29 -12.55
N PRO A 59 -0.52 18.56 -11.46
CA PRO A 59 -1.98 18.44 -11.40
C PRO A 59 -2.66 19.33 -12.46
N THR A 60 -3.82 18.89 -12.94
CA THR A 60 -4.69 19.69 -13.81
C THR A 60 -5.49 20.72 -12.99
N ALA A 61 -5.87 20.33 -11.77
CA ALA A 61 -6.53 21.18 -10.78
C ALA A 61 -6.24 20.69 -9.37
N GLY A 62 -6.64 21.46 -8.36
CA GLY A 62 -6.40 21.19 -6.96
C GLY A 62 -5.08 21.77 -6.46
N MET A 63 -4.83 21.58 -5.16
CA MET A 63 -3.64 22.05 -4.47
C MET A 63 -3.12 21.00 -3.49
N ALA A 64 -1.82 21.06 -3.21
CA ALA A 64 -1.25 20.26 -2.13
C ALA A 64 -0.04 20.94 -1.50
N THR A 65 0.15 20.65 -0.21
CA THR A 65 1.36 20.93 0.55
C THR A 65 2.00 19.59 0.89
N VAL A 66 3.29 19.44 0.59
CA VAL A 66 4.07 18.23 0.85
C VAL A 66 5.35 18.62 1.60
N ALA A 67 5.59 17.99 2.74
CA ALA A 67 6.71 18.30 3.64
C ALA A 67 6.85 19.81 3.93
N GLY A 68 5.70 20.49 4.13
CA GLY A 68 5.62 21.92 4.42
C GLY A 68 5.89 22.85 3.24
N ALA A 69 5.94 22.34 1.99
CA ALA A 69 6.15 23.14 0.80
C ALA A 69 4.98 23.00 -0.18
N ASP A 70 4.57 24.11 -0.79
CA ASP A 70 3.52 24.14 -1.82
C ASP A 70 3.97 23.40 -3.08
N LEU A 71 3.17 22.44 -3.51
CA LEU A 71 3.46 21.52 -4.63
C LEU A 71 3.72 22.24 -5.96
N LEU A 72 2.98 23.32 -6.21
CA LEU A 72 3.02 24.06 -7.49
C LEU A 72 3.97 25.25 -7.45
N ARG A 73 4.02 25.95 -6.32
CA ARG A 73 4.84 27.16 -6.18
C ARG A 73 6.29 26.83 -5.85
N ASN A 74 6.53 25.78 -5.05
CA ASN A 74 7.84 25.44 -4.52
C ASN A 74 8.23 23.97 -4.79
N PRO A 75 8.15 23.46 -6.03
CA PRO A 75 8.38 22.04 -6.33
C PRO A 75 9.82 21.58 -6.02
N LEU A 76 10.80 22.48 -6.10
CA LEU A 76 12.19 22.16 -5.73
C LEU A 76 12.34 21.92 -4.23
N GLU A 77 11.64 22.68 -3.40
CA GLU A 77 11.66 22.49 -1.94
C GLU A 77 10.95 21.20 -1.54
N VAL A 78 9.88 20.80 -2.27
CA VAL A 78 9.27 19.48 -2.09
C VAL A 78 10.31 18.39 -2.37
N ARG A 79 10.97 18.42 -3.54
CA ARG A 79 11.95 17.39 -3.95
C ARG A 79 13.13 17.24 -3.01
N LYS A 80 13.58 18.32 -2.38
CA LYS A 80 14.66 18.27 -1.38
C LYS A 80 14.27 17.53 -0.10
N LYS A 81 12.96 17.48 0.20
CA LYS A 81 12.43 16.96 1.46
C LYS A 81 11.74 15.60 1.31
N ILE A 82 11.69 15.05 0.11
CA ILE A 82 11.06 13.75 -0.12
C ILE A 82 12.04 12.75 -0.71
N GLY A 83 11.91 11.48 -0.34
CA GLY A 83 12.45 10.36 -1.08
C GLY A 83 11.39 9.81 -2.04
N TYR A 84 11.80 9.31 -3.19
CA TYR A 84 10.90 8.63 -4.13
C TYR A 84 11.56 7.38 -4.69
N VAL A 85 10.89 6.26 -4.53
CA VAL A 85 11.29 4.97 -5.06
C VAL A 85 10.23 4.52 -6.07
N PRO A 86 10.53 4.57 -7.37
CA PRO A 86 9.58 4.22 -8.42
C PRO A 86 9.26 2.72 -8.40
N GLN A 87 8.15 2.36 -9.06
CA GLN A 87 7.84 0.96 -9.32
C GLN A 87 8.96 0.33 -10.18
N ALA A 88 9.41 -0.86 -9.79
CA ALA A 88 10.35 -1.62 -10.59
C ALA A 88 9.64 -2.13 -11.87
N ILE A 89 9.95 -1.53 -13.04
CA ILE A 89 9.40 -1.94 -14.32
C ILE A 89 10.49 -2.65 -15.13
N GLY A 90 10.44 -3.99 -15.14
CA GLY A 90 11.32 -4.82 -15.95
C GLY A 90 12.81 -4.68 -15.65
N GLU A 91 13.65 -4.90 -16.66
CA GLU A 91 15.12 -4.73 -16.56
C GLU A 91 15.54 -3.26 -16.57
N THR A 92 14.62 -2.35 -16.87
CA THR A 92 14.88 -0.92 -16.86
C THR A 92 14.87 -0.43 -15.43
N MET A 93 16.00 -0.21 -14.94
CA MET A 93 16.38 0.06 -13.57
C MET A 93 15.84 1.37 -13.08
N GLY A 94 15.22 1.36 -11.92
CA GLY A 94 14.64 2.52 -11.24
C GLY A 94 15.65 3.60 -10.83
N GLY A 95 16.57 3.95 -11.75
CA GLY A 95 17.55 5.00 -11.55
C GLY A 95 18.92 4.53 -11.04
N THR A 96 19.17 3.22 -10.96
CA THR A 96 20.49 2.66 -10.59
C THR A 96 21.32 2.30 -11.82
N ASP A 97 22.65 2.49 -11.78
CA ASP A 97 23.57 2.02 -12.82
C ASP A 97 23.96 0.55 -12.58
N PRO A 98 23.66 -0.38 -13.50
CA PRO A 98 24.01 -1.80 -13.38
C PRO A 98 25.48 -2.07 -13.22
N SER A 99 26.33 -1.18 -13.74
CA SER A 99 27.77 -1.32 -13.75
C SER A 99 28.49 -0.71 -12.55
N CYS A 100 27.77 0.02 -11.71
CA CYS A 100 28.29 0.59 -10.48
C CYS A 100 28.30 -0.43 -9.32
N LEU A 101 29.14 -0.19 -8.33
CA LEU A 101 29.11 -0.91 -7.06
C LEU A 101 28.00 -0.35 -6.18
N VAL A 102 27.46 -1.17 -5.28
CA VAL A 102 26.41 -0.76 -4.32
C VAL A 102 26.81 0.49 -3.54
N ILE A 103 28.04 0.52 -3.04
CA ILE A 103 28.53 1.69 -2.28
C ILE A 103 28.70 2.93 -3.15
N GLU A 104 29.14 2.78 -4.40
CA GLU A 104 29.31 3.89 -5.34
C GLU A 104 27.96 4.55 -5.65
N GLU A 105 26.93 3.77 -5.94
CA GLU A 105 25.56 4.27 -6.16
C GLU A 105 25.07 5.15 -4.99
N LEU A 106 25.30 4.71 -3.76
CA LEU A 106 24.92 5.46 -2.57
C LEU A 106 25.73 6.75 -2.42
N LEU A 107 27.02 6.72 -2.73
CA LEU A 107 27.90 7.88 -2.67
C LEU A 107 27.56 8.90 -3.76
N ASP A 108 27.27 8.44 -4.98
CA ASP A 108 26.86 9.30 -6.08
C ASP A 108 25.52 9.97 -5.79
N GLN A 109 24.56 9.22 -5.23
CA GLN A 109 23.29 9.78 -4.79
C GLN A 109 23.48 10.81 -3.67
N ALA A 110 24.36 10.55 -2.70
CA ALA A 110 24.70 11.49 -1.64
C ALA A 110 25.32 12.79 -2.20
N ALA A 111 26.18 12.66 -3.23
CA ALA A 111 26.79 13.80 -3.90
C ALA A 111 25.75 14.66 -4.64
N LEU A 112 24.76 14.06 -5.28
CA LEU A 112 23.65 14.78 -5.93
C LEU A 112 22.85 15.66 -4.93
N TYR A 113 22.66 15.16 -3.70
CA TYR A 113 22.01 15.91 -2.64
C TYR A 113 22.95 16.82 -1.85
N ARG A 114 24.23 16.89 -2.20
CA ARG A 114 25.27 17.70 -1.54
C ARG A 114 25.33 17.45 -0.02
N ILE A 115 25.30 16.15 0.35
CA ILE A 115 25.37 15.76 1.76
C ILE A 115 26.81 15.93 2.24
N GLY A 116 26.97 16.72 3.31
CA GLY A 116 28.19 16.82 4.11
C GLY A 116 29.02 18.08 3.97
N GLY A 117 29.70 18.46 5.06
CA GLY A 117 30.73 19.47 5.12
C GLY A 117 32.08 18.94 4.61
N ASP A 118 32.44 17.68 4.94
CA ASP A 118 33.41 16.85 4.22
C ASP A 118 32.64 15.71 3.52
N PRO A 119 32.36 15.85 2.20
CA PRO A 119 31.50 14.93 1.46
C PRO A 119 31.92 13.48 1.54
N LYS A 120 33.24 13.22 1.68
CA LYS A 120 33.79 11.86 1.70
C LYS A 120 33.47 11.12 3.02
N THR A 121 33.47 11.83 4.13
CA THR A 121 33.28 11.21 5.47
C THR A 121 31.81 11.05 5.81
N GLU A 122 31.02 12.12 5.68
CA GLU A 122 29.60 12.09 6.09
C GLU A 122 28.74 11.27 5.11
N ALA A 123 28.96 11.41 3.80
CA ALA A 123 28.28 10.62 2.79
C ALA A 123 28.56 9.12 2.96
N ARG A 124 29.82 8.75 3.25
CA ARG A 124 30.20 7.36 3.48
C ARG A 124 29.56 6.79 4.75
N GLN A 125 29.62 7.52 5.86
CA GLN A 125 28.97 7.11 7.10
C GLN A 125 27.46 6.92 6.89
N ARG A 126 26.81 7.80 6.11
CA ARG A 126 25.40 7.68 5.78
C ARG A 126 25.11 6.46 4.92
N ALA A 127 25.94 6.19 3.91
CA ALA A 127 25.81 5.01 3.07
C ALA A 127 25.97 3.71 3.89
N GLU A 128 26.99 3.63 4.73
CA GLU A 128 27.26 2.47 5.60
C GLU A 128 26.11 2.23 6.60
N LEU A 129 25.54 3.29 7.17
CA LEU A 129 24.36 3.18 8.03
C LEU A 129 23.15 2.60 7.28
N LEU A 130 22.86 3.07 6.08
CA LEU A 130 21.75 2.56 5.27
C LEU A 130 21.98 1.13 4.80
N ILE A 131 23.22 0.78 4.45
CA ILE A 131 23.63 -0.59 4.13
C ILE A 131 23.31 -1.52 5.31
N GLY A 132 23.65 -1.12 6.53
CA GLY A 132 23.33 -1.89 7.73
C GLY A 132 21.81 -1.99 7.99
N GLN A 133 21.10 -0.86 7.92
CA GLN A 133 19.65 -0.83 8.20
C GLN A 133 18.82 -1.64 7.22
N LEU A 134 19.28 -1.74 5.95
CA LEU A 134 18.58 -2.45 4.90
C LEU A 134 19.20 -3.83 4.58
N GLU A 135 20.04 -4.34 5.50
CA GLU A 135 20.67 -5.66 5.39
C GLU A 135 21.37 -5.90 4.03
N LEU A 136 22.13 -4.91 3.60
CA LEU A 136 22.98 -4.97 2.42
C LEU A 136 24.45 -5.18 2.77
N THR A 137 24.77 -5.41 4.04
CA THR A 137 26.12 -5.65 4.54
C THR A 137 26.77 -6.84 3.83
N GLY A 138 28.01 -6.66 3.39
CA GLY A 138 28.74 -7.62 2.58
C GLY A 138 28.45 -7.58 1.08
N LEU A 139 27.60 -6.62 0.65
CA LEU A 139 27.27 -6.40 -0.75
C LEU A 139 27.88 -5.09 -1.30
N GLU A 140 28.63 -4.35 -0.49
CA GLU A 140 29.15 -3.01 -0.78
C GLU A 140 29.92 -2.93 -2.10
N GLU A 141 30.78 -3.95 -2.34
CA GLU A 141 31.64 -4.06 -3.51
C GLU A 141 31.04 -4.94 -4.62
N ARG A 142 29.75 -5.29 -4.52
CA ARG A 142 29.07 -6.02 -5.58
C ARG A 142 28.50 -5.06 -6.62
N LEU A 143 28.54 -5.49 -7.89
CA LEU A 143 27.87 -4.77 -8.97
C LEU A 143 26.35 -4.84 -8.79
N VAL A 144 25.66 -3.73 -8.99
CA VAL A 144 24.20 -3.63 -8.86
C VAL A 144 23.45 -4.67 -9.71
N LYS A 145 23.95 -4.97 -10.92
CA LYS A 145 23.37 -6.02 -11.79
C LYS A 145 23.41 -7.43 -11.22
N THR A 146 24.26 -7.69 -10.21
CA THR A 146 24.42 -9.02 -9.60
C THR A 146 23.53 -9.23 -8.37
N LEU A 147 22.78 -8.20 -7.98
CA LEU A 147 21.87 -8.27 -6.85
C LEU A 147 20.61 -9.07 -7.20
N SER A 148 20.08 -9.80 -6.22
CA SER A 148 18.71 -10.36 -6.32
C SER A 148 17.68 -9.23 -6.40
N GLY A 149 16.44 -9.54 -6.84
CA GLY A 149 15.35 -8.55 -6.90
C GLY A 149 15.11 -7.87 -5.56
N GLY A 150 15.05 -8.63 -4.46
CA GLY A 150 14.89 -8.09 -3.11
C GLY A 150 16.07 -7.24 -2.64
N GLN A 151 17.32 -7.65 -2.93
CA GLN A 151 18.51 -6.86 -2.61
C GLN A 151 18.53 -5.54 -3.39
N ARG A 152 18.20 -5.59 -4.67
CA ARG A 152 18.09 -4.39 -5.51
C ARG A 152 17.00 -3.44 -4.98
N ARG A 153 15.84 -3.97 -4.62
CA ARG A 153 14.75 -3.16 -4.08
C ARG A 153 15.15 -2.46 -2.77
N ARG A 154 15.88 -3.14 -1.90
CA ARG A 154 16.43 -2.54 -0.68
C ARG A 154 17.47 -1.44 -0.99
N LEU A 155 18.31 -1.62 -2.00
CA LEU A 155 19.22 -0.57 -2.47
C LEU A 155 18.47 0.65 -3.00
N GLU A 156 17.42 0.47 -3.81
CA GLU A 156 16.57 1.57 -4.32
C GLU A 156 15.94 2.37 -3.17
N ILE A 157 15.49 1.69 -2.12
CA ILE A 157 14.98 2.34 -0.91
C ILE A 157 16.10 3.10 -0.20
N ALA A 158 17.30 2.52 -0.07
CA ALA A 158 18.45 3.19 0.51
C ALA A 158 18.78 4.50 -0.23
N LEU A 159 18.77 4.48 -1.57
CA LEU A 159 18.98 5.66 -2.40
C LEU A 159 17.94 6.74 -2.14
N GLY A 160 16.66 6.37 -1.98
CA GLY A 160 15.58 7.29 -1.62
C GLY A 160 15.73 7.92 -0.23
N LEU A 161 16.54 7.32 0.65
CA LEU A 161 16.71 7.73 2.05
C LEU A 161 18.06 8.45 2.33
N VAL A 162 18.96 8.51 1.36
CA VAL A 162 20.32 9.03 1.55
C VAL A 162 20.30 10.43 2.18
N HIS A 163 19.44 11.32 1.70
CA HIS A 163 19.36 12.73 2.15
C HIS A 163 18.49 12.94 3.39
N ARG A 164 18.14 11.87 4.13
CA ARG A 164 17.33 11.91 5.36
C ARG A 164 15.97 12.61 5.19
N PRO A 165 15.16 12.23 4.19
CA PRO A 165 13.88 12.88 3.98
C PRO A 165 12.92 12.57 5.13
N PRO A 166 12.10 13.54 5.58
CA PRO A 166 11.03 13.28 6.55
C PRO A 166 9.87 12.45 5.94
N LEU A 167 9.82 12.34 4.61
CA LEU A 167 8.78 11.61 3.88
C LEU A 167 9.39 10.84 2.71
N VAL A 168 9.06 9.54 2.61
CA VAL A 168 9.42 8.71 1.46
C VAL A 168 8.17 8.18 0.76
N PHE A 169 8.16 8.25 -0.56
CA PHE A 169 7.14 7.66 -1.41
C PHE A 169 7.67 6.37 -2.03
N LEU A 170 6.92 5.28 -1.88
CA LEU A 170 7.24 3.97 -2.44
C LEU A 170 6.13 3.55 -3.41
N ASP A 171 6.44 3.47 -4.69
CA ASP A 171 5.46 3.06 -5.71
C ASP A 171 5.53 1.54 -5.88
N GLU A 172 4.50 0.83 -5.39
CA GLU A 172 4.36 -0.63 -5.41
C GLU A 172 5.66 -1.37 -5.01
N PRO A 173 6.16 -1.17 -3.76
CA PRO A 173 7.52 -1.56 -3.37
C PRO A 173 7.78 -3.05 -3.44
N THR A 174 6.76 -3.90 -3.33
CA THR A 174 6.89 -5.37 -3.24
C THR A 174 6.48 -6.10 -4.51
N THR A 175 6.09 -5.36 -5.57
CA THR A 175 5.70 -5.98 -6.84
C THR A 175 6.85 -6.76 -7.46
N GLY A 176 6.57 -8.00 -7.87
CA GLY A 176 7.55 -8.90 -8.48
C GLY A 176 8.50 -9.60 -7.50
N LEU A 177 8.36 -9.39 -6.20
CA LEU A 177 9.11 -10.12 -5.18
C LEU A 177 8.42 -11.43 -4.81
N ASP A 178 9.22 -12.43 -4.49
CA ASP A 178 8.74 -13.67 -3.88
C ASP A 178 8.19 -13.41 -2.45
N PRO A 179 7.35 -14.30 -1.88
CA PRO A 179 6.72 -14.08 -0.57
C PRO A 179 7.71 -13.80 0.56
N GLN A 180 8.85 -14.51 0.60
CA GLN A 180 9.87 -14.31 1.63
C GLN A 180 10.53 -12.94 1.52
N SER A 181 10.94 -12.55 0.31
CA SER A 181 11.53 -11.22 0.04
C SER A 181 10.54 -10.10 0.34
N ARG A 182 9.24 -10.33 0.12
CA ARG A 182 8.18 -9.37 0.45
C ARG A 182 8.06 -9.17 1.96
N SER A 183 7.96 -10.24 2.74
CA SER A 183 7.86 -10.17 4.21
C SER A 183 9.10 -9.47 4.81
N ASN A 184 10.28 -9.80 4.33
CA ASN A 184 11.52 -9.13 4.76
C ASN A 184 11.50 -7.63 4.44
N LEU A 185 10.97 -7.25 3.27
CA LEU A 185 10.88 -5.84 2.90
C LEU A 185 9.88 -5.07 3.79
N TRP A 186 8.78 -5.69 4.20
CA TRP A 186 7.84 -5.08 5.16
C TRP A 186 8.50 -4.76 6.50
N GLU A 187 9.34 -5.66 7.01
CA GLU A 187 10.11 -5.40 8.23
C GLU A 187 11.05 -4.20 8.06
N HIS A 188 11.74 -4.10 6.92
CA HIS A 188 12.59 -2.95 6.64
C HIS A 188 11.80 -1.64 6.56
N ILE A 189 10.66 -1.63 5.87
CA ILE A 189 9.81 -0.43 5.79
C ILE A 189 9.30 -0.02 7.17
N SER A 190 8.89 -0.99 8.01
CA SER A 190 8.48 -0.72 9.39
C SER A 190 9.60 -0.09 10.22
N ARG A 191 10.86 -0.56 10.05
CA ARG A 191 12.04 0.00 10.72
C ARG A 191 12.38 1.43 10.26
N LEU A 192 12.05 1.82 9.02
CA LEU A 192 12.25 3.21 8.57
C LEU A 192 11.46 4.20 9.43
N ARG A 193 10.28 3.80 9.87
CA ARG A 193 9.47 4.60 10.80
C ARG A 193 10.07 4.59 12.20
N SER A 194 10.33 3.40 12.76
CA SER A 194 10.78 3.27 14.15
C SER A 194 12.16 3.88 14.41
N ASP A 195 13.10 3.67 13.48
CA ASP A 195 14.51 4.01 13.69
C ASP A 195 14.87 5.39 13.14
N LEU A 196 14.20 5.83 12.08
CA LEU A 196 14.49 7.09 11.39
C LEU A 196 13.41 8.16 11.59
N GLY A 197 12.24 7.81 12.12
CA GLY A 197 11.08 8.71 12.22
C GLY A 197 10.52 9.13 10.86
N THR A 198 10.88 8.44 9.77
CA THR A 198 10.48 8.77 8.41
C THR A 198 9.02 8.38 8.18
N THR A 199 8.22 9.30 7.66
CA THR A 199 6.87 9.00 7.17
C THR A 199 6.97 8.22 5.87
N VAL A 200 6.18 7.17 5.72
CA VAL A 200 6.14 6.35 4.51
C VAL A 200 4.77 6.48 3.85
N PHE A 201 4.75 6.83 2.58
CA PHE A 201 3.55 6.78 1.74
C PHE A 201 3.79 5.75 0.64
N LEU A 202 3.07 4.64 0.68
CA LEU A 202 3.22 3.58 -0.32
C LEU A 202 1.94 3.38 -1.14
N THR A 203 2.12 3.06 -2.42
CA THR A 203 1.03 2.54 -3.25
C THR A 203 1.10 1.03 -3.28
N THR A 204 -0.05 0.38 -3.28
CA THR A 204 -0.12 -1.07 -3.39
C THR A 204 -1.45 -1.54 -3.99
N HIS A 205 -1.43 -2.72 -4.58
CA HIS A 205 -2.63 -3.49 -4.91
C HIS A 205 -2.71 -4.77 -4.06
N TYR A 206 -1.73 -4.99 -3.17
CA TYR A 206 -1.72 -6.12 -2.23
C TYR A 206 -2.41 -5.73 -0.93
N LEU A 207 -3.55 -6.36 -0.67
CA LEU A 207 -4.37 -6.14 0.53
C LEU A 207 -3.62 -6.50 1.80
N GLU A 208 -2.85 -7.60 1.76
CA GLU A 208 -2.05 -8.07 2.89
C GLU A 208 -0.96 -7.06 3.28
N GLU A 209 -0.32 -6.42 2.30
CA GLU A 209 0.66 -5.35 2.54
C GLU A 209 0.01 -4.15 3.25
N ALA A 210 -1.16 -3.74 2.78
CA ALA A 210 -1.90 -2.64 3.42
C ALA A 210 -2.35 -3.00 4.83
N ASP A 211 -2.75 -4.25 5.07
CA ASP A 211 -3.25 -4.73 6.36
C ASP A 211 -2.15 -4.86 7.42
N VAL A 212 -0.99 -5.39 7.03
CA VAL A 212 0.12 -5.67 7.95
C VAL A 212 0.97 -4.43 8.22
N LEU A 213 1.15 -3.58 7.22
CA LEU A 213 2.17 -2.54 7.25
C LEU A 213 1.63 -1.14 7.56
N CYS A 214 0.38 -0.83 7.17
CA CYS A 214 -0.10 0.53 7.17
C CYS A 214 -0.86 0.90 8.46
N ASP A 215 -0.53 2.05 9.03
CA ASP A 215 -1.32 2.66 10.12
C ASP A 215 -2.65 3.21 9.59
N ARG A 216 -2.67 3.67 8.34
CA ARG A 216 -3.84 4.23 7.67
C ARG A 216 -3.84 3.85 6.19
N VAL A 217 -5.01 3.55 5.66
CA VAL A 217 -5.22 3.15 4.26
C VAL A 217 -6.22 4.09 3.61
N PHE A 218 -5.88 4.57 2.42
CA PHE A 218 -6.80 5.22 1.49
C PHE A 218 -7.12 4.23 0.38
N ILE A 219 -8.38 3.88 0.23
CA ILE A 219 -8.86 3.01 -0.86
C ILE A 219 -9.24 3.92 -2.02
N ILE A 220 -8.53 3.78 -3.15
CA ILE A 220 -8.83 4.53 -4.38
C ILE A 220 -9.41 3.59 -5.44
N ASP A 221 -10.49 4.03 -6.08
CA ASP A 221 -11.06 3.39 -7.25
C ASP A 221 -11.51 4.43 -8.27
N HIS A 222 -11.26 4.17 -9.55
CA HIS A 222 -11.62 5.08 -10.66
C HIS A 222 -11.23 6.55 -10.43
N GLY A 223 -10.10 6.80 -9.79
CA GLY A 223 -9.56 8.14 -9.57
C GLY A 223 -10.16 8.92 -8.40
N VAL A 224 -10.99 8.29 -7.56
CA VAL A 224 -11.57 8.89 -6.35
C VAL A 224 -11.25 8.05 -5.12
N ILE A 225 -11.14 8.68 -3.95
CA ILE A 225 -11.02 7.95 -2.69
C ILE A 225 -12.41 7.42 -2.31
N ALA A 226 -12.53 6.10 -2.26
CA ALA A 226 -13.75 5.40 -1.88
C ALA A 226 -13.91 5.28 -0.36
N ALA A 227 -12.80 5.10 0.35
CA ALA A 227 -12.77 5.05 1.82
C ALA A 227 -11.38 5.39 2.36
N GLU A 228 -11.34 5.80 3.62
CA GLU A 228 -10.12 5.98 4.40
C GLU A 228 -10.31 5.55 5.86
N GLY A 229 -9.26 5.07 6.49
CA GLY A 229 -9.25 4.66 7.90
C GLY A 229 -8.03 3.80 8.23
N THR A 230 -7.94 3.36 9.48
CA THR A 230 -7.03 2.26 9.81
C THR A 230 -7.55 0.96 9.18
N PRO A 231 -6.70 -0.06 8.93
CA PRO A 231 -7.16 -1.35 8.41
C PRO A 231 -8.34 -1.93 9.24
N ASP A 232 -8.25 -1.85 10.56
CA ASP A 232 -9.29 -2.35 11.45
C ASP A 232 -10.59 -1.52 11.42
N GLU A 233 -10.49 -0.18 11.30
CA GLU A 233 -11.66 0.67 11.11
C GLU A 233 -12.38 0.35 9.81
N LEU A 234 -11.64 0.16 8.72
CA LEU A 234 -12.20 -0.17 7.42
C LEU A 234 -12.91 -1.53 7.45
N LYS A 235 -12.27 -2.55 8.03
CA LYS A 235 -12.88 -3.88 8.20
C LYS A 235 -14.19 -3.83 9.02
N ARG A 236 -14.19 -3.07 10.12
CA ARG A 236 -15.40 -2.92 10.98
C ARG A 236 -16.56 -2.18 10.33
N ARG A 237 -16.30 -1.29 9.35
CA ARG A 237 -17.40 -0.53 8.68
C ARG A 237 -18.30 -1.39 7.82
N ILE A 238 -17.86 -2.54 7.34
CA ILE A 238 -18.54 -3.27 6.27
C ILE A 238 -19.37 -4.43 6.77
N SER A 239 -18.84 -5.23 7.68
CA SER A 239 -19.58 -6.29 8.37
C SER A 239 -18.95 -6.53 9.73
N GLY A 240 -19.74 -7.04 10.67
CA GLY A 240 -19.20 -7.63 11.89
C GLY A 240 -18.36 -8.86 11.56
N ASP A 241 -17.71 -9.41 12.57
CA ASP A 241 -17.01 -10.69 12.47
C ASP A 241 -17.99 -11.79 12.04
N VAL A 242 -17.54 -12.77 11.27
CA VAL A 242 -18.35 -13.89 10.81
C VAL A 242 -17.99 -15.14 11.60
N VAL A 243 -18.94 -15.65 12.38
CA VAL A 243 -18.85 -16.95 13.05
C VAL A 243 -19.49 -18.00 12.15
N THR A 244 -18.70 -18.94 11.66
CA THR A 244 -19.18 -20.08 10.86
C THR A 244 -19.27 -21.29 11.76
N LEU A 245 -20.46 -21.87 11.88
CA LEU A 245 -20.76 -23.04 12.70
C LEU A 245 -21.20 -24.21 11.79
N ARG A 246 -20.69 -25.38 12.05
CA ARG A 246 -21.23 -26.61 11.49
C ARG A 246 -21.78 -27.48 12.60
N VAL A 247 -23.06 -27.83 12.50
CA VAL A 247 -23.81 -28.60 13.52
C VAL A 247 -23.83 -30.07 13.12
N ALA A 248 -23.60 -30.95 14.08
CA ALA A 248 -23.74 -32.37 13.87
C ALA A 248 -25.23 -32.75 13.83
N GLY A 249 -25.61 -33.74 13.00
CA GLY A 249 -26.96 -34.31 12.97
C GLY A 249 -27.84 -33.94 11.75
N GLY A 250 -27.34 -33.06 10.88
CA GLY A 250 -28.01 -32.77 9.61
C GLY A 250 -28.87 -31.50 9.58
N ASP A 251 -29.79 -31.42 8.61
CA ASP A 251 -30.54 -30.19 8.32
C ASP A 251 -31.54 -29.80 9.44
N HIS A 252 -32.10 -30.78 10.11
CA HIS A 252 -33.09 -30.52 11.20
C HIS A 252 -32.39 -29.86 12.41
N GLU A 253 -31.26 -30.37 12.84
CA GLU A 253 -30.44 -29.84 13.92
C GLU A 253 -29.87 -28.48 13.57
N THR A 254 -29.47 -28.31 12.32
CA THR A 254 -28.99 -27.02 11.79
C THR A 254 -30.10 -25.95 11.82
N ASP A 255 -31.34 -26.30 11.46
CA ASP A 255 -32.49 -25.39 11.52
C ASP A 255 -32.88 -25.05 12.96
N ALA A 256 -32.80 -26.00 13.89
CA ALA A 256 -33.03 -25.77 15.30
C ALA A 256 -31.99 -24.80 15.88
N ALA A 257 -30.71 -25.03 15.61
CA ALA A 257 -29.62 -24.16 16.01
C ALA A 257 -29.79 -22.75 15.40
N ARG A 258 -30.18 -22.64 14.13
CA ARG A 258 -30.42 -21.36 13.47
C ARG A 258 -31.47 -20.53 14.18
N LYS A 259 -32.63 -21.13 14.56
CA LYS A 259 -33.68 -20.44 15.29
C LYS A 259 -33.23 -19.96 16.66
N LEU A 260 -32.48 -20.79 17.38
CA LEU A 260 -31.96 -20.49 18.70
C LEU A 260 -30.93 -19.33 18.66
N LEU A 261 -30.11 -19.30 17.64
CA LEU A 261 -29.06 -18.28 17.48
C LEU A 261 -29.61 -16.97 16.90
N ALA A 262 -30.70 -17.00 16.12
CA ALA A 262 -31.31 -15.80 15.57
C ALA A 262 -31.88 -14.86 16.65
N ASP A 263 -32.27 -15.42 17.80
CA ASP A 263 -32.80 -14.63 18.93
C ASP A 263 -31.71 -13.99 19.81
N GLN A 264 -30.44 -14.25 19.50
CA GLN A 264 -29.32 -13.70 20.29
C GLN A 264 -29.01 -12.26 19.90
N ALA A 265 -28.99 -11.36 20.87
CA ALA A 265 -28.70 -9.93 20.65
C ALA A 265 -27.34 -9.63 20.04
N VAL A 266 -26.37 -10.56 20.14
CA VAL A 266 -25.03 -10.45 19.56
C VAL A 266 -24.99 -10.81 18.07
N VAL A 267 -26.08 -11.42 17.52
CA VAL A 267 -26.17 -11.83 16.11
C VAL A 267 -26.93 -10.75 15.33
N ARG A 268 -26.28 -10.20 14.32
CA ARG A 268 -26.89 -9.22 13.41
C ARG A 268 -27.61 -9.88 12.25
N GLU A 269 -26.97 -10.88 11.69
CA GLU A 269 -27.50 -11.62 10.54
C GLU A 269 -27.10 -13.09 10.64
N ILE A 270 -27.96 -13.97 10.15
CA ILE A 270 -27.71 -15.41 10.08
C ILE A 270 -28.10 -15.94 8.70
N SER A 271 -27.20 -16.62 8.06
CA SER A 271 -27.39 -17.30 6.79
C SER A 271 -26.94 -18.75 6.86
N ALA A 272 -27.55 -19.62 6.06
CA ALA A 272 -27.14 -21.02 5.92
C ALA A 272 -26.56 -21.22 4.53
N ALA A 273 -25.35 -21.78 4.44
CA ALA A 273 -24.69 -22.11 3.18
C ALA A 273 -23.86 -23.40 3.34
N GLU A 274 -24.01 -24.32 2.41
CA GLU A 274 -23.19 -25.55 2.34
C GLU A 274 -23.20 -26.38 3.64
N GLY A 275 -24.39 -26.47 4.33
CA GLY A 275 -24.53 -27.21 5.59
C GLY A 275 -23.84 -26.54 6.79
N ALA A 276 -23.52 -25.25 6.69
CA ALA A 276 -22.98 -24.45 7.79
C ALA A 276 -23.84 -23.21 8.04
N LEU A 277 -23.91 -22.75 9.27
CA LEU A 277 -24.50 -21.48 9.67
C LEU A 277 -23.41 -20.41 9.69
N LYS A 278 -23.65 -19.29 8.99
CA LYS A 278 -22.80 -18.11 9.03
C LYS A 278 -23.55 -17.01 9.81
N LEU A 279 -22.96 -16.58 10.91
CA LEU A 279 -23.49 -15.53 11.77
C LEU A 279 -22.61 -14.29 11.67
N THR A 280 -23.20 -13.16 11.33
CA THR A 280 -22.52 -11.86 11.43
C THR A 280 -22.73 -11.31 12.83
N VAL A 281 -21.65 -11.05 13.55
CA VAL A 281 -21.63 -10.56 14.94
C VAL A 281 -20.75 -9.31 15.05
N GLU A 282 -21.04 -8.42 15.99
CA GLU A 282 -20.30 -7.16 16.09
C GLU A 282 -18.85 -7.34 16.56
N HIS A 283 -18.64 -8.21 17.55
CA HIS A 283 -17.36 -8.55 18.16
C HIS A 283 -17.28 -10.06 18.34
N GLY A 284 -16.67 -10.76 17.38
CA GLY A 284 -16.64 -12.22 17.34
C GLY A 284 -15.99 -12.87 18.56
N GLU A 285 -14.90 -12.31 19.06
CA GLU A 285 -14.22 -12.82 20.25
C GLU A 285 -15.10 -12.75 21.52
N GLN A 286 -15.97 -11.74 21.61
CA GLN A 286 -16.89 -11.58 22.74
C GLN A 286 -18.20 -12.36 22.51
N ALA A 287 -18.67 -12.43 21.26
CA ALA A 287 -19.87 -13.16 20.90
C ALA A 287 -19.68 -14.68 20.99
N LEU A 288 -18.52 -15.19 20.59
CA LEU A 288 -18.23 -16.62 20.51
C LEU A 288 -18.52 -17.37 21.82
N PRO A 289 -18.04 -16.93 23.02
CA PRO A 289 -18.36 -17.60 24.28
C PRO A 289 -19.84 -17.57 24.63
N ALA A 290 -20.57 -16.53 24.23
CA ALA A 290 -22.02 -16.42 24.46
C ALA A 290 -22.79 -17.40 23.57
N LEU A 291 -22.45 -17.46 22.29
CA LEU A 291 -23.06 -18.40 21.33
C LEU A 291 -22.81 -19.86 21.72
N LEU A 292 -21.58 -20.19 22.16
CA LEU A 292 -21.26 -21.54 22.62
C LEU A 292 -22.09 -21.95 23.85
N ARG A 293 -22.28 -21.07 24.82
CA ARG A 293 -23.13 -21.36 25.98
C ARG A 293 -24.59 -21.63 25.61
N VAL A 294 -25.12 -20.89 24.66
CA VAL A 294 -26.49 -21.06 24.17
C VAL A 294 -26.66 -22.42 23.49
N LEU A 295 -25.68 -22.82 22.65
CA LEU A 295 -25.69 -24.11 21.98
C LEU A 295 -25.50 -25.28 22.95
N ASP A 296 -24.61 -25.14 23.91
CA ASP A 296 -24.36 -26.16 24.94
C ASP A 296 -25.59 -26.38 25.83
N ALA A 297 -26.26 -25.28 26.26
CA ALA A 297 -27.53 -25.36 27.04
C ALA A 297 -28.68 -26.01 26.29
N ALA A 298 -28.64 -25.99 24.95
CA ALA A 298 -29.59 -26.65 24.07
C ALA A 298 -29.15 -28.04 23.60
N GLU A 299 -28.05 -28.59 24.15
CA GLU A 299 -27.47 -29.88 23.79
C GLU A 299 -27.13 -29.99 22.28
N VAL A 300 -26.86 -28.87 21.61
CA VAL A 300 -26.46 -28.84 20.19
C VAL A 300 -24.98 -29.19 20.07
N THR A 301 -24.70 -30.28 19.42
CA THR A 301 -23.30 -30.72 19.15
C THR A 301 -22.75 -30.01 17.92
N LEU A 302 -21.58 -29.38 18.07
CA LEU A 302 -20.86 -28.74 16.95
C LEU A 302 -19.81 -29.70 16.36
N GLU A 303 -19.76 -29.77 15.03
CA GLU A 303 -18.67 -30.42 14.31
C GLU A 303 -17.47 -29.49 14.17
N SER A 304 -17.73 -28.21 13.89
CA SER A 304 -16.69 -27.19 13.77
C SER A 304 -17.22 -25.79 14.06
N ILE A 305 -16.32 -24.94 14.51
CA ILE A 305 -16.57 -23.49 14.68
C ILE A 305 -15.34 -22.76 14.16
N ASN A 306 -15.60 -21.72 13.35
CA ASN A 306 -14.58 -20.86 12.82
C ASN A 306 -15.00 -19.38 12.97
N LEU A 307 -14.10 -18.57 13.49
CA LEU A 307 -14.24 -17.13 13.54
C LEU A 307 -13.40 -16.52 12.44
N SER A 308 -14.02 -15.90 11.46
CA SER A 308 -13.34 -15.12 10.43
C SER A 308 -13.64 -13.64 10.60
N ARG A 309 -12.59 -12.84 10.58
CA ARG A 309 -12.72 -11.39 10.54
C ARG A 309 -12.82 -10.94 9.09
N PRO A 310 -13.57 -9.87 8.80
CA PRO A 310 -13.56 -9.28 7.47
C PRO A 310 -12.13 -8.92 7.05
N THR A 311 -11.84 -9.13 5.81
CA THR A 311 -10.55 -8.77 5.19
C THR A 311 -10.68 -7.43 4.47
N LEU A 312 -9.59 -6.80 4.13
CA LEU A 312 -9.61 -5.61 3.27
C LEU A 312 -10.16 -5.93 1.86
N ASP A 313 -10.14 -7.21 1.43
CA ASP A 313 -10.78 -7.65 0.18
C ASP A 313 -12.31 -7.55 0.26
N ASP A 314 -12.88 -7.96 1.40
CA ASP A 314 -14.32 -7.81 1.66
C ASP A 314 -14.72 -6.33 1.69
N VAL A 315 -13.85 -5.47 2.27
CA VAL A 315 -14.00 -4.01 2.25
C VAL A 315 -14.04 -3.49 0.82
N PHE A 316 -13.05 -3.86 0.03
CA PHE A 316 -12.92 -3.40 -1.34
C PHE A 316 -14.10 -3.89 -2.20
N LEU A 317 -14.48 -5.16 -2.09
CA LEU A 317 -15.60 -5.77 -2.79
C LEU A 317 -16.91 -5.04 -2.47
N THR A 318 -17.18 -4.74 -1.20
CA THR A 318 -18.40 -4.04 -0.76
C THR A 318 -18.47 -2.61 -1.29
N LEU A 319 -17.32 -1.90 -1.30
CA LEU A 319 -17.27 -0.50 -1.75
C LEU A 319 -17.32 -0.34 -3.28
N THR A 320 -16.76 -1.30 -4.03
CA THR A 320 -16.56 -1.17 -5.47
C THR A 320 -17.35 -2.16 -6.31
N GLY A 321 -17.94 -3.18 -5.69
CA GLY A 321 -18.69 -4.24 -6.36
C GLY A 321 -17.81 -5.29 -7.06
N ARG A 322 -16.49 -5.27 -6.86
CA ARG A 322 -15.52 -6.21 -7.45
C ARG A 322 -14.37 -6.53 -6.50
N SER A 323 -13.74 -7.70 -6.64
CA SER A 323 -12.57 -8.09 -5.85
C SER A 323 -11.28 -7.57 -6.51
N LEU A 324 -10.29 -7.16 -5.69
CA LEU A 324 -8.94 -6.85 -6.18
C LEU A 324 -8.21 -8.08 -6.74
N ARG A 325 -8.62 -9.29 -6.33
CA ARG A 325 -8.03 -10.55 -6.81
C ARG A 325 -8.39 -10.86 -8.25
N ASP A 326 -9.57 -10.43 -8.71
CA ASP A 326 -10.03 -10.65 -10.08
C ASP A 326 -9.21 -9.85 -11.10
N ASP A 327 -8.67 -8.69 -10.71
CA ASP A 327 -7.83 -7.84 -11.56
C ASP A 327 -6.37 -8.36 -11.69
N SER A 328 -5.96 -9.38 -10.94
CA SER A 328 -4.62 -9.98 -11.00
C SER A 328 -4.44 -11.01 -12.13
N HIS A 329 -5.52 -11.41 -12.81
CA HIS A 329 -5.45 -12.20 -14.02
C HIS A 329 -5.65 -11.29 -15.24
N PRO A 330 -4.70 -11.22 -16.20
CA PRO A 330 -4.88 -10.39 -17.38
C PRO A 330 -6.02 -10.98 -18.22
N SER A 331 -7.19 -10.35 -18.14
CA SER A 331 -8.22 -10.51 -19.14
C SER A 331 -7.64 -9.97 -20.46
N THR A 332 -7.63 -10.79 -21.48
CA THR A 332 -7.13 -10.52 -22.85
C THR A 332 -8.00 -9.50 -23.60
N ALA A 333 -8.30 -8.36 -22.99
CA ALA A 333 -9.01 -7.25 -23.61
C ALA A 333 -8.25 -5.95 -23.38
N GLY A 334 -7.36 -5.62 -24.34
CA GLY A 334 -6.97 -4.25 -24.63
C GLY A 334 -6.03 -3.55 -23.66
N HIS A 335 -4.78 -3.96 -23.61
CA HIS A 335 -3.70 -3.14 -23.03
C HIS A 335 -3.50 -1.90 -23.92
N VAL A 336 -4.02 -0.75 -23.49
CA VAL A 336 -3.63 0.55 -24.08
C VAL A 336 -2.55 1.13 -23.17
N ALA A 337 -1.30 0.95 -23.59
CA ALA A 337 -0.14 1.60 -22.98
C ALA A 337 -0.35 3.12 -22.91
N ALA A 338 0.02 3.71 -21.78
CA ALA A 338 0.08 5.16 -21.65
C ALA A 338 1.06 5.72 -22.70
N PRO A 339 0.76 6.85 -23.37
CA PRO A 339 1.68 7.44 -24.31
C PRO A 339 2.94 7.92 -23.60
N GLU A 340 4.10 7.49 -24.11
CA GLU A 340 5.41 8.00 -23.69
C GLU A 340 5.49 9.52 -23.92
N PRO A 341 6.19 10.28 -23.07
CA PRO A 341 6.41 11.69 -23.33
C PRO A 341 7.33 11.84 -24.55
N GLU A 342 6.83 12.55 -25.57
CA GLU A 342 7.62 12.96 -26.74
C GLU A 342 8.92 13.65 -26.28
N SER A 343 10.06 13.09 -26.67
CA SER A 343 11.35 13.74 -26.57
C SER A 343 11.32 15.01 -27.40
N ALA A 344 11.56 16.16 -26.79
CA ALA A 344 11.75 17.42 -27.49
C ALA A 344 12.97 17.29 -28.41
N ALA A 345 12.71 17.13 -29.70
CA ALA A 345 13.74 17.21 -30.72
C ALA A 345 14.36 18.62 -30.70
N ALA A 346 15.65 18.67 -30.41
CA ALA A 346 16.47 19.85 -30.62
C ALA A 346 16.46 20.21 -32.12
N GLY A 347 15.78 21.28 -32.47
CA GLY A 347 15.91 21.92 -33.78
C GLY A 347 17.28 22.55 -33.89
N LYS A 348 17.99 22.16 -34.93
CA LYS A 348 19.13 22.90 -35.47
C LYS A 348 18.63 24.20 -36.13
N GLU A 349 19.20 25.32 -35.70
CA GLU A 349 19.83 26.33 -36.53
C GLU A 349 20.62 27.31 -35.66
#